data_8b3bb49cccdf3561d767089791e3b516
#
_entry.id   8b3bb49cccdf3561d767089791e3b516
#
_cell.length_a   1.000
_cell.length_b   1.000
_cell.length_c   1.000
_cell.angle_alpha   90.00
_cell.angle_beta   90.00
_cell.angle_gamma   90.00
#
_symmetry.space_group_name_H-M   'P 1'
#
loop_
_entity.id
_entity.type
_entity.pdbx_description
1 polymer ?
#
loop_
_entity_poly.entity_id
_entity_poly.type
_entity_poly.pdbx_seq_one_letter_code
_entity_poly.pdbx_strand_id
1 'polypeptide(L)'
;MRNDMIRFSRKQRQVLTWWRQNRWQAIICDGAVRSGKTFCMGLSFFLWAQSCFDGRQFALCGKTVGALRRNLLTELVPCLRRIGMSVRENRSANSLTVEFGGQRNQFLLFGGKDESSAALIQGSTLAGLLLDEAALMPRSFVEQAVARCSVRGSKLWFNCNPEGPEHWFYKEWIEKAESRGALRLHFTMADNPGLSPEIRQRYERLYTGVFYRRFVQGEWAAAQGLVYDFFDPARDAAPVPEGAFSRWRVSVDYGTVNPLSMGLWGERDGVWYRVEEVYYDSRREGRQKTDAEYADMLERLAAGREIQRVIVDPSAASFIETLRQRGWRVKKANNDVADGIRVTADLLRQRRIVLCNTCRDCLREMALYCWDEKAGKDAPKKEHDHAMDEMRYFAMDLSGGEKGGFAAVSVARGRYR
;
A
#
# COMPACT_ATOMS: atom_id res chain seq x y z
N MET A 1 34.07 -16.26 -6.69
CA MET A 1 33.06 -15.19 -6.57
C MET A 1 32.38 -15.05 -7.91
N ARG A 2 31.14 -15.52 -8.09
CA ARG A 2 30.40 -15.24 -9.31
C ARG A 2 30.09 -13.75 -9.32
N ASN A 3 30.59 -13.08 -10.34
CA ASN A 3 30.29 -11.68 -10.64
C ASN A 3 28.83 -11.65 -11.12
N ASP A 4 27.86 -11.56 -10.21
CA ASP A 4 26.45 -11.34 -10.57
C ASP A 4 26.33 -9.90 -11.09
N MET A 5 26.70 -9.72 -12.36
CA MET A 5 26.49 -8.46 -13.05
C MET A 5 24.98 -8.19 -13.12
N ILE A 6 24.55 -7.07 -12.55
CA ILE A 6 23.17 -6.60 -12.66
C ILE A 6 22.86 -6.41 -14.16
N ARG A 7 21.94 -7.22 -14.66
CA ARG A 7 21.48 -7.09 -16.05
C ARG A 7 20.33 -6.08 -16.10
N PHE A 8 20.46 -5.08 -16.97
CA PHE A 8 19.41 -4.09 -17.19
C PHE A 8 18.72 -4.32 -18.54
N SER A 9 17.38 -4.25 -18.56
CA SER A 9 16.60 -4.23 -19.80
C SER A 9 16.85 -2.96 -20.60
N ARG A 10 16.36 -2.91 -21.86
CA ARG A 10 16.46 -1.71 -22.70
C ARG A 10 15.83 -0.50 -22.04
N LYS A 11 14.61 -0.63 -21.46
CA LYS A 11 13.93 0.46 -20.76
C LYS A 11 14.67 0.90 -19.50
N GLN A 12 15.18 -0.05 -18.70
CA GLN A 12 15.97 0.27 -17.52
C GLN A 12 17.25 1.04 -17.87
N ARG A 13 17.94 0.68 -18.96
CA ARG A 13 19.10 1.45 -19.45
C ARG A 13 18.70 2.86 -19.89
N GLN A 14 17.54 3.01 -20.51
CA GLN A 14 17.01 4.33 -20.87
C GLN A 14 16.75 5.19 -19.63
N VAL A 15 16.20 4.62 -18.54
CA VAL A 15 16.05 5.31 -17.25
C VAL A 15 17.39 5.77 -16.68
N LEU A 16 18.44 4.97 -16.79
CA LEU A 16 19.76 5.33 -16.26
C LEU A 16 20.42 6.49 -17.00
N THR A 17 20.04 6.79 -18.24
CA THR A 17 20.74 7.75 -19.10
C THR A 17 19.89 8.88 -19.66
N TRP A 18 18.58 8.92 -19.42
CA TRP A 18 17.63 9.88 -19.99
C TRP A 18 18.02 11.34 -19.74
N TRP A 19 18.58 11.61 -18.57
CA TRP A 19 18.97 12.94 -18.12
C TRP A 19 20.13 13.56 -18.94
N ARG A 20 20.85 12.76 -19.72
CA ARG A 20 21.85 13.23 -20.69
C ARG A 20 21.23 13.93 -21.89
N GLN A 21 19.92 13.74 -22.10
CA GLN A 21 19.19 14.42 -23.16
C GLN A 21 18.61 15.72 -22.62
N ASN A 22 18.96 16.85 -23.25
CA ASN A 22 18.49 18.18 -22.82
C ASN A 22 17.01 18.43 -23.13
N ARG A 23 16.38 17.57 -23.93
CA ARG A 23 14.97 17.68 -24.33
C ARG A 23 14.00 17.58 -23.14
N TRP A 24 14.30 16.74 -22.14
CA TRP A 24 13.37 16.38 -21.08
C TRP A 24 13.72 17.03 -19.73
N GLN A 25 12.70 17.57 -19.05
CA GLN A 25 12.81 18.12 -17.69
C GLN A 25 12.43 17.08 -16.62
N ALA A 26 11.62 16.09 -16.99
CA ALA A 26 11.15 15.04 -16.10
C ALA A 26 11.20 13.66 -16.77
N ILE A 27 11.24 12.62 -15.95
CA ILE A 27 10.94 11.25 -16.36
C ILE A 27 9.80 10.69 -15.50
N ILE A 28 8.87 10.00 -16.14
CA ILE A 28 7.78 9.29 -15.48
C ILE A 28 7.92 7.80 -15.82
N CYS A 29 8.14 6.97 -14.80
CA CYS A 29 8.11 5.52 -14.94
C CYS A 29 6.85 4.99 -14.27
N ASP A 30 5.83 4.67 -15.06
CA ASP A 30 4.59 4.06 -14.60
C ASP A 30 4.50 2.58 -15.01
N GLY A 31 3.61 1.81 -14.38
CA GLY A 31 3.35 0.44 -14.79
C GLY A 31 3.43 -0.60 -13.68
N ALA A 32 3.57 -1.87 -14.06
CA ALA A 32 3.44 -3.04 -13.20
C ALA A 32 4.37 -3.04 -11.97
N VAL A 33 3.93 -3.69 -10.90
CA VAL A 33 4.78 -3.96 -9.73
C VAL A 33 5.93 -4.90 -10.12
N ARG A 34 7.01 -4.93 -9.33
CA ARG A 34 8.19 -5.80 -9.57
C ARG A 34 8.88 -5.62 -10.92
N SER A 35 8.59 -4.57 -11.66
CA SER A 35 9.24 -4.26 -12.95
C SER A 35 10.65 -3.64 -12.81
N GLY A 36 11.11 -3.38 -11.59
CA GLY A 36 12.45 -2.81 -11.31
C GLY A 36 12.52 -1.28 -11.45
N LYS A 37 11.38 -0.59 -11.57
CA LYS A 37 11.31 0.88 -11.71
C LYS A 37 12.02 1.60 -10.57
N THR A 38 11.62 1.34 -9.32
CA THR A 38 12.10 2.04 -8.11
C THR A 38 13.62 2.02 -8.02
N PHE A 39 14.24 0.85 -8.19
CA PHE A 39 15.69 0.72 -8.14
C PHE A 39 16.39 1.51 -9.25
N CYS A 40 15.94 1.36 -10.51
CA CYS A 40 16.55 2.06 -11.65
C CYS A 40 16.37 3.57 -11.56
N MET A 41 15.21 4.04 -11.11
CA MET A 41 14.92 5.47 -10.90
C MET A 41 15.83 6.04 -9.82
N GLY A 42 15.96 5.36 -8.68
CA GLY A 42 16.88 5.77 -7.63
C GLY A 42 18.33 5.81 -8.09
N LEU A 43 18.82 4.75 -8.73
CA LEU A 43 20.19 4.69 -9.25
C LEU A 43 20.44 5.81 -10.27
N SER A 44 19.51 6.04 -11.20
CA SER A 44 19.57 7.13 -12.18
C SER A 44 19.67 8.49 -11.51
N PHE A 45 18.87 8.72 -10.47
CA PHE A 45 18.82 9.99 -9.74
C PHE A 45 20.15 10.31 -9.04
N PHE A 46 20.71 9.33 -8.33
CA PHE A 46 22.00 9.52 -7.65
C PHE A 46 23.16 9.70 -8.65
N LEU A 47 23.19 8.92 -9.74
CA LEU A 47 24.20 9.07 -10.78
C LEU A 47 24.14 10.46 -11.40
N TRP A 48 22.96 10.95 -11.74
CA TRP A 48 22.79 12.30 -12.29
C TRP A 48 23.20 13.38 -11.28
N ALA A 49 22.74 13.31 -10.05
CA ALA A 49 23.04 14.29 -9.00
C ALA A 49 24.55 14.43 -8.80
N GLN A 50 25.26 13.30 -8.68
CA GLN A 50 26.70 13.28 -8.47
C GLN A 50 27.52 13.61 -9.74
N SER A 51 26.92 13.52 -10.94
CA SER A 51 27.60 13.90 -12.18
C SER A 51 27.44 15.38 -12.55
N CYS A 52 26.37 16.02 -12.05
CA CYS A 52 25.97 17.35 -12.51
C CYS A 52 26.03 18.43 -11.45
N PHE A 53 26.17 18.09 -10.15
CA PHE A 53 26.06 19.07 -9.07
C PHE A 53 27.06 18.79 -7.94
N ASP A 54 27.46 19.89 -7.29
CA ASP A 54 28.23 19.90 -6.05
C ASP A 54 27.59 20.85 -5.05
N GLY A 55 27.59 20.49 -3.75
CA GLY A 55 27.07 21.28 -2.65
C GLY A 55 25.56 21.55 -2.71
N ARG A 56 24.78 20.69 -3.40
CA ARG A 56 23.35 20.92 -3.61
C ARG A 56 22.48 19.99 -2.78
N GLN A 57 21.22 20.45 -2.62
CA GLN A 57 20.16 19.67 -1.96
C GLN A 57 19.20 19.06 -2.97
N PHE A 58 18.80 17.83 -2.69
CA PHE A 58 17.87 17.03 -3.46
C PHE A 58 16.79 16.48 -2.54
N ALA A 59 15.61 16.20 -3.07
CA ALA A 59 14.55 15.54 -2.31
C ALA A 59 14.28 14.12 -2.81
N LEU A 60 14.11 13.20 -1.86
CA LEU A 60 13.56 11.88 -2.04
C LEU A 60 12.22 11.83 -1.30
N CYS A 61 11.13 11.64 -2.02
CA CYS A 61 9.78 11.66 -1.48
C CYS A 61 9.11 10.29 -1.61
N GLY A 62 8.38 9.87 -0.60
CA GLY A 62 7.54 8.69 -0.59
C GLY A 62 6.28 8.92 0.25
N LYS A 63 5.31 8.00 0.25
CA LYS A 63 4.11 8.11 1.09
C LYS A 63 4.48 8.33 2.57
N THR A 64 5.53 7.64 3.04
CA THR A 64 6.15 7.91 4.36
C THR A 64 7.66 7.74 4.26
N VAL A 65 8.42 8.43 5.12
CA VAL A 65 9.89 8.28 5.19
C VAL A 65 10.28 6.81 5.49
N GLY A 66 9.51 6.13 6.33
CA GLY A 66 9.74 4.72 6.64
C GLY A 66 9.55 3.79 5.43
N ALA A 67 8.51 4.02 4.61
CA ALA A 67 8.30 3.28 3.37
C ALA A 67 9.41 3.57 2.35
N LEU A 68 9.77 4.83 2.17
CA LEU A 68 10.86 5.25 1.28
C LEU A 68 12.19 4.58 1.64
N ARG A 69 12.52 4.49 2.92
CA ARG A 69 13.72 3.77 3.37
C ARG A 69 13.66 2.29 3.01
N ARG A 70 12.56 1.62 3.30
CA ARG A 70 12.40 0.18 3.01
C ARG A 70 12.40 -0.12 1.52
N ASN A 71 11.63 0.65 0.74
CA ASN A 71 11.38 0.35 -0.67
C ASN A 71 12.54 0.77 -1.57
N LEU A 72 13.22 1.88 -1.25
CA LEU A 72 14.26 2.45 -2.09
C LEU A 72 15.65 2.28 -1.48
N LEU A 73 15.88 2.78 -0.27
CA LEU A 73 17.24 2.92 0.26
C LEU A 73 17.88 1.60 0.70
N THR A 74 17.08 0.64 1.19
CA THR A 74 17.61 -0.65 1.68
C THR A 74 18.40 -1.39 0.61
N GLU A 75 17.93 -1.38 -0.64
CA GLU A 75 18.62 -2.04 -1.76
C GLU A 75 19.61 -1.11 -2.47
N LEU A 76 19.28 0.18 -2.55
CA LEU A 76 20.05 1.14 -3.33
C LEU A 76 21.36 1.54 -2.65
N VAL A 77 21.37 1.81 -1.34
CA VAL A 77 22.57 2.28 -0.63
C VAL A 77 23.74 1.29 -0.74
N PRO A 78 23.55 -0.04 -0.55
CA PRO A 78 24.62 -1.01 -0.79
C PRO A 78 25.15 -0.99 -2.25
N CYS A 79 24.26 -0.75 -3.22
CA CYS A 79 24.66 -0.63 -4.63
C CYS A 79 25.50 0.63 -4.88
N LEU A 80 25.06 1.80 -4.35
CA LEU A 80 25.82 3.06 -4.47
C LEU A 80 27.24 2.92 -3.86
N ARG A 81 27.36 2.29 -2.70
CA ARG A 81 28.66 2.02 -2.09
C ARG A 81 29.54 1.10 -2.93
N ARG A 82 28.95 0.08 -3.57
CA ARG A 82 29.67 -0.85 -4.44
C ARG A 82 30.26 -0.19 -5.68
N ILE A 83 29.59 0.85 -6.20
CA ILE A 83 30.08 1.65 -7.33
C ILE A 83 30.99 2.81 -6.90
N GLY A 84 31.40 2.86 -5.63
CA GLY A 84 32.39 3.79 -5.10
C GLY A 84 31.83 5.08 -4.48
N MET A 85 30.51 5.21 -4.30
CA MET A 85 29.92 6.37 -3.61
C MET A 85 30.07 6.18 -2.08
N SER A 86 30.52 7.24 -1.39
CA SER A 86 30.41 7.34 0.07
C SER A 86 29.02 7.80 0.43
N VAL A 87 28.28 7.02 1.22
CA VAL A 87 26.92 7.33 1.65
C VAL A 87 26.85 7.33 3.17
N ARG A 88 26.54 8.49 3.76
CA ARG A 88 26.31 8.68 5.19
C ARG A 88 24.85 9.04 5.45
N GLU A 89 24.16 8.24 6.27
CA GLU A 89 22.78 8.49 6.66
C GLU A 89 22.73 9.25 8.00
N ASN A 90 21.96 10.34 8.04
CA ASN A 90 21.54 11.00 9.29
C ASN A 90 20.04 10.70 9.50
N ARG A 91 19.74 9.76 10.40
CA ARG A 91 18.36 9.32 10.63
C ARG A 91 17.51 10.34 11.35
N SER A 92 18.08 11.10 12.28
CA SER A 92 17.36 12.15 13.03
C SER A 92 16.97 13.34 12.14
N ALA A 93 17.85 13.71 11.19
CA ALA A 93 17.59 14.78 10.22
C ALA A 93 16.88 14.27 8.95
N ASN A 94 16.52 12.99 8.84
CA ASN A 94 15.95 12.40 7.64
C ASN A 94 16.74 12.77 6.37
N SER A 95 18.06 12.58 6.37
CA SER A 95 18.90 12.97 5.24
C SER A 95 20.02 11.96 4.95
N LEU A 96 20.50 11.99 3.72
CA LEU A 96 21.73 11.31 3.29
C LEU A 96 22.72 12.35 2.78
N THR A 97 24.00 12.18 3.11
CA THR A 97 25.11 12.88 2.45
C THR A 97 25.81 11.88 1.54
N VAL A 98 25.96 12.22 0.27
CA VAL A 98 26.61 11.36 -0.71
C VAL A 98 27.80 12.07 -1.32
N GLU A 99 28.94 11.38 -1.37
CA GLU A 99 30.19 11.90 -1.94
C GLU A 99 30.67 10.93 -3.05
N PHE A 100 31.01 11.49 -4.22
CA PHE A 100 31.54 10.75 -5.35
C PHE A 100 32.28 11.68 -6.32
N GLY A 101 33.48 11.29 -6.77
CA GLY A 101 34.24 12.05 -7.76
C GLY A 101 34.60 13.48 -7.32
N GLY A 102 34.69 13.73 -6.00
CA GLY A 102 34.95 15.07 -5.45
C GLY A 102 33.70 15.91 -5.18
N GLN A 103 32.52 15.52 -5.69
CA GLN A 103 31.25 16.18 -5.40
C GLN A 103 30.65 15.67 -4.09
N ARG A 104 30.00 16.58 -3.34
CA ARG A 104 29.30 16.26 -2.09
C ARG A 104 27.92 16.89 -2.08
N ASN A 105 26.88 16.06 -2.10
CA ASN A 105 25.49 16.51 -2.16
C ASN A 105 24.66 15.94 -0.99
N GLN A 106 23.57 16.63 -0.64
CA GLN A 106 22.65 16.24 0.41
C GLN A 106 21.29 15.84 -0.17
N PHE A 107 20.74 14.70 0.31
CA PHE A 107 19.45 14.17 -0.10
C PHE A 107 18.52 14.14 1.12
N LEU A 108 17.47 14.95 1.08
CA LEU A 108 16.47 15.09 2.13
C LEU A 108 15.33 14.10 1.90
N LEU A 109 14.85 13.45 2.94
CA LEU A 109 13.79 12.45 2.89
C LEU A 109 12.49 13.05 3.40
N PHE A 110 11.43 13.02 2.56
CA PHE A 110 10.13 13.56 2.91
C PHE A 110 9.04 12.48 2.79
N GLY A 111 8.04 12.55 3.70
CA GLY A 111 6.83 11.75 3.63
C GLY A 111 5.65 12.61 3.19
N GLY A 112 4.99 12.24 2.09
CA GLY A 112 3.76 12.88 1.59
C GLY A 112 2.53 12.06 1.96
N LYS A 113 2.19 11.95 3.25
CA LYS A 113 1.11 11.11 3.74
C LYS A 113 -0.27 11.73 3.50
N ASP A 114 -0.40 13.02 3.74
CA ASP A 114 -1.64 13.79 3.72
C ASP A 114 -1.38 15.24 3.26
N GLU A 115 -2.43 16.03 3.13
CA GLU A 115 -2.37 17.42 2.65
C GLU A 115 -1.46 18.31 3.51
N SER A 116 -1.37 18.07 4.82
CA SER A 116 -0.52 18.84 5.74
C SER A 116 0.98 18.62 5.46
N SER A 117 1.32 17.49 4.83
CA SER A 117 2.70 17.15 4.49
C SER A 117 3.35 18.13 3.51
N ALA A 118 2.55 18.90 2.75
CA ALA A 118 3.07 19.92 1.84
C ALA A 118 3.88 21.01 2.57
N ALA A 119 3.58 21.28 3.84
CA ALA A 119 4.33 22.25 4.66
C ALA A 119 5.77 21.79 4.96
N LEU A 120 6.03 20.47 4.99
CA LEU A 120 7.35 19.92 5.33
C LEU A 120 8.44 20.26 4.31
N ILE A 121 8.07 20.45 3.05
CA ILE A 121 9.02 20.74 1.95
C ILE A 121 9.13 22.24 1.65
N GLN A 122 8.32 23.09 2.32
CA GLN A 122 8.38 24.53 2.17
C GLN A 122 9.74 25.08 2.62
N GLY A 123 10.21 26.15 1.98
CA GLY A 123 11.49 26.78 2.29
C GLY A 123 12.73 26.07 1.72
N SER A 124 12.59 24.87 1.17
CA SER A 124 13.70 24.16 0.54
C SER A 124 14.01 24.71 -0.87
N THR A 125 15.29 24.75 -1.24
CA THR A 125 15.73 25.01 -2.62
C THR A 125 16.43 23.77 -3.14
N LEU A 126 15.79 23.09 -4.11
CA LEU A 126 16.19 21.76 -4.55
C LEU A 126 16.79 21.80 -5.96
N ALA A 127 17.86 21.04 -6.15
CA ALA A 127 18.44 20.80 -7.47
C ALA A 127 17.76 19.63 -8.19
N GLY A 128 16.98 18.81 -7.50
CA GLY A 128 16.21 17.74 -8.12
C GLY A 128 15.31 17.02 -7.14
N LEU A 129 14.35 16.27 -7.70
CA LEU A 129 13.28 15.60 -6.97
C LEU A 129 13.04 14.19 -7.49
N LEU A 130 13.00 13.22 -6.61
CA LEU A 130 12.52 11.87 -6.88
C LEU A 130 11.31 11.56 -6.00
N LEU A 131 10.18 11.22 -6.61
CA LEU A 131 8.97 10.77 -5.94
C LEU A 131 8.78 9.27 -6.21
N ASP A 132 8.90 8.46 -5.17
CA ASP A 132 8.58 7.04 -5.21
C ASP A 132 7.12 6.85 -4.78
N GLU A 133 6.35 6.13 -5.59
CA GLU A 133 4.91 5.99 -5.45
C GLU A 133 4.14 7.34 -5.56
N ALA A 134 4.49 8.15 -6.57
CA ALA A 134 3.96 9.51 -6.75
C ALA A 134 2.42 9.59 -6.77
N ALA A 135 1.74 8.57 -7.33
CA ALA A 135 0.28 8.51 -7.35
C ALA A 135 -0.36 8.34 -5.96
N LEU A 136 0.37 7.83 -4.96
CA LEU A 136 -0.14 7.67 -3.59
C LEU A 136 0.00 8.93 -2.72
N MET A 137 0.63 9.99 -3.24
CA MET A 137 0.82 11.24 -2.51
C MET A 137 -0.27 12.25 -2.85
N PRO A 138 -0.65 13.14 -1.91
CA PRO A 138 -1.55 14.24 -2.19
C PRO A 138 -1.04 15.15 -3.30
N ARG A 139 -1.96 15.65 -4.13
CA ARG A 139 -1.62 16.56 -5.23
C ARG A 139 -0.88 17.80 -4.72
N SER A 140 -1.34 18.41 -3.63
CA SER A 140 -0.73 19.59 -3.01
C SER A 140 0.73 19.36 -2.64
N PHE A 141 1.06 18.19 -2.07
CA PHE A 141 2.43 17.82 -1.72
C PHE A 141 3.32 17.72 -2.97
N VAL A 142 2.86 17.02 -4.02
CA VAL A 142 3.64 16.83 -5.24
C VAL A 142 3.86 18.17 -5.97
N GLU A 143 2.83 19.00 -6.10
CA GLU A 143 2.92 20.32 -6.72
C GLU A 143 3.89 21.23 -5.94
N GLN A 144 3.83 21.21 -4.62
CA GLN A 144 4.74 21.96 -3.77
C GLN A 144 6.19 21.45 -3.92
N ALA A 145 6.42 20.16 -3.94
CA ALA A 145 7.75 19.58 -4.13
C ALA A 145 8.36 19.97 -5.48
N VAL A 146 7.58 19.92 -6.55
CA VAL A 146 7.98 20.35 -7.89
C VAL A 146 8.37 21.83 -7.90
N ALA A 147 7.57 22.69 -7.25
CA ALA A 147 7.85 24.13 -7.17
C ALA A 147 9.15 24.47 -6.42
N ARG A 148 9.67 23.58 -5.58
CA ARG A 148 10.97 23.76 -4.88
C ARG A 148 12.17 23.47 -5.77
N CYS A 149 12.00 22.82 -6.93
CA CYS A 149 13.09 22.54 -7.86
C CYS A 149 13.42 23.77 -8.72
N SER A 150 14.07 24.77 -8.12
CA SER A 150 14.36 26.08 -8.71
C SER A 150 15.83 26.29 -9.09
N VAL A 151 16.70 25.31 -8.87
CA VAL A 151 18.10 25.37 -9.27
C VAL A 151 18.21 25.16 -10.79
N ARG A 152 19.07 25.93 -11.46
CA ARG A 152 19.31 25.76 -12.90
C ARG A 152 19.75 24.33 -13.22
N GLY A 153 19.09 23.69 -14.19
CA GLY A 153 19.36 22.31 -14.59
C GLY A 153 18.65 21.25 -13.72
N SER A 154 17.76 21.70 -12.79
CA SER A 154 16.95 20.75 -12.00
C SER A 154 16.13 19.84 -12.88
N LYS A 155 15.94 18.58 -12.43
CA LYS A 155 15.15 17.58 -13.11
C LYS A 155 14.30 16.77 -12.12
N LEU A 156 13.23 16.11 -12.62
CA LEU A 156 12.22 15.45 -11.82
C LEU A 156 12.12 13.96 -12.20
N TRP A 157 11.99 13.07 -11.20
CA TRP A 157 11.76 11.63 -11.36
C TRP A 157 10.45 11.26 -10.68
N PHE A 158 9.49 10.74 -11.44
CA PHE A 158 8.21 10.24 -10.95
C PHE A 158 8.11 8.74 -11.16
N ASN A 159 8.08 7.97 -10.09
CA ASN A 159 7.83 6.54 -10.10
C ASN A 159 6.45 6.25 -9.52
N CYS A 160 5.62 5.46 -10.20
CA CYS A 160 4.32 5.06 -9.70
C CYS A 160 3.83 3.73 -10.26
N ASN A 161 2.90 3.12 -9.54
CA ASN A 161 2.02 2.10 -10.08
C ASN A 161 0.71 2.77 -10.51
N PRO A 162 -0.01 2.21 -11.49
CA PRO A 162 -1.28 2.75 -11.95
C PRO A 162 -2.38 2.70 -10.89
N GLU A 163 -3.21 3.73 -10.93
CA GLU A 163 -4.49 3.86 -10.26
C GLU A 163 -5.63 3.90 -11.31
N GLY A 164 -6.72 4.58 -11.04
CA GLY A 164 -7.79 4.80 -12.00
C GLY A 164 -7.45 5.88 -13.05
N PRO A 165 -8.10 5.86 -14.24
CA PRO A 165 -7.88 6.85 -15.29
C PRO A 165 -8.33 8.26 -14.91
N GLU A 166 -9.24 8.38 -13.92
CA GLU A 166 -9.68 9.68 -13.39
C GLU A 166 -8.75 10.22 -12.28
N HIS A 167 -7.72 9.50 -11.93
CA HIS A 167 -6.77 9.92 -10.90
C HIS A 167 -6.02 11.19 -11.34
N TRP A 168 -5.86 12.16 -10.41
CA TRP A 168 -5.24 13.45 -10.70
C TRP A 168 -3.86 13.33 -11.37
N PHE A 169 -3.03 12.35 -10.92
CA PHE A 169 -1.69 12.15 -11.48
C PHE A 169 -1.74 11.67 -12.93
N TYR A 170 -2.73 10.82 -13.28
CA TYR A 170 -2.96 10.40 -14.66
C TYR A 170 -3.30 11.60 -15.53
N LYS A 171 -4.32 12.38 -15.16
CA LYS A 171 -4.80 13.54 -15.92
C LYS A 171 -3.76 14.65 -16.07
N GLU A 172 -2.97 14.90 -15.02
CA GLU A 172 -2.05 16.04 -15.01
C GLU A 172 -0.63 15.69 -15.46
N TRP A 173 -0.18 14.45 -15.27
CA TRP A 173 1.19 14.06 -15.58
C TRP A 173 1.30 12.98 -16.66
N ILE A 174 0.47 11.94 -16.63
CA ILE A 174 0.57 10.83 -17.58
C ILE A 174 0.06 11.24 -18.97
N GLU A 175 -1.18 11.79 -19.03
CA GLU A 175 -1.77 12.27 -20.30
C GLU A 175 -1.01 13.46 -20.88
N LYS A 176 -0.50 14.33 -20.04
CA LYS A 176 0.19 15.56 -20.42
C LYS A 176 1.72 15.44 -20.43
N ALA A 177 2.27 14.22 -20.42
CA ALA A 177 3.70 14.02 -20.22
C ALA A 177 4.54 14.81 -21.25
N GLU A 178 4.21 14.73 -22.52
CA GLU A 178 4.97 15.43 -23.58
C GLU A 178 4.89 16.96 -23.46
N SER A 179 3.71 17.51 -23.22
CA SER A 179 3.51 18.95 -23.04
C SER A 179 4.19 19.51 -21.77
N ARG A 180 4.42 18.66 -20.77
CA ARG A 180 5.18 18.98 -19.56
C ARG A 180 6.69 18.73 -19.72
N GLY A 181 7.17 18.38 -20.91
CA GLY A 181 8.57 18.04 -21.15
C GLY A 181 9.02 16.81 -20.38
N ALA A 182 8.13 15.86 -20.13
CA ALA A 182 8.41 14.61 -19.43
C ALA A 182 8.53 13.41 -20.38
N LEU A 183 9.61 12.64 -20.23
CA LEU A 183 9.76 11.34 -20.87
C LEU A 183 8.94 10.30 -20.08
N ARG A 184 7.89 9.76 -20.68
CA ARG A 184 7.13 8.67 -20.10
C ARG A 184 7.65 7.31 -20.56
N LEU A 185 7.90 6.40 -19.62
CA LEU A 185 8.26 5.01 -19.87
C LEU A 185 7.31 4.10 -19.09
N HIS A 186 6.49 3.38 -19.82
CA HIS A 186 5.58 2.40 -19.27
C HIS A 186 6.27 1.05 -19.06
N PHE A 187 6.17 0.46 -17.86
CA PHE A 187 6.84 -0.76 -17.46
C PHE A 187 5.86 -1.91 -17.21
N THR A 188 6.23 -3.10 -17.67
CA THR A 188 5.61 -4.38 -17.34
C THR A 188 6.56 -5.23 -16.49
N MET A 189 6.09 -6.34 -15.92
CA MET A 189 6.97 -7.27 -15.19
C MET A 189 8.04 -7.89 -16.10
N ALA A 190 7.79 -8.00 -17.41
CA ALA A 190 8.77 -8.50 -18.39
C ALA A 190 9.97 -7.58 -18.56
N ASP A 191 9.86 -6.31 -18.19
CA ASP A 191 10.96 -5.34 -18.26
C ASP A 191 12.01 -5.53 -17.14
N ASN A 192 11.77 -6.46 -16.20
CA ASN A 192 12.72 -6.79 -15.14
C ASN A 192 13.42 -8.13 -15.39
N PRO A 193 14.65 -8.14 -15.92
CA PRO A 193 15.38 -9.37 -16.20
C PRO A 193 15.80 -10.14 -14.94
N GLY A 194 15.73 -9.51 -13.76
CA GLY A 194 15.98 -10.16 -12.46
C GLY A 194 14.76 -10.84 -11.83
N LEU A 195 13.57 -10.72 -12.45
CA LEU A 195 12.35 -11.34 -11.95
C LEU A 195 12.23 -12.78 -12.47
N SER A 196 12.27 -13.77 -11.58
CA SER A 196 12.14 -15.17 -11.98
C SER A 196 10.72 -15.48 -12.50
N PRO A 197 10.60 -16.45 -13.43
CA PRO A 197 9.30 -16.89 -13.95
C PRO A 197 8.32 -17.33 -12.84
N GLU A 198 8.81 -18.01 -11.80
CA GLU A 198 8.00 -18.50 -10.70
C GLU A 198 7.40 -17.34 -9.89
N ILE A 199 8.20 -16.30 -9.63
CA ILE A 199 7.72 -15.08 -8.95
C ILE A 199 6.70 -14.38 -9.83
N ARG A 200 6.94 -14.26 -11.13
CA ARG A 200 5.98 -13.66 -12.06
C ARG A 200 4.65 -14.40 -12.05
N GLN A 201 4.66 -15.74 -12.20
CA GLN A 201 3.44 -16.56 -12.13
C GLN A 201 2.70 -16.42 -10.80
N ARG A 202 3.46 -16.29 -9.69
CA ARG A 202 2.85 -16.04 -8.38
C ARG A 202 2.06 -14.73 -8.37
N TYR A 203 2.59 -13.65 -8.93
CA TYR A 203 1.88 -12.36 -9.02
C TYR A 203 0.68 -12.44 -9.97
N GLU A 204 0.80 -13.15 -11.10
CA GLU A 204 -0.28 -13.39 -12.05
C GLU A 204 -1.45 -14.15 -11.42
N ARG A 205 -1.17 -15.04 -10.46
CA ARG A 205 -2.23 -15.79 -9.71
C ARG A 205 -2.77 -14.99 -8.51
N LEU A 206 -1.98 -14.09 -7.97
CA LEU A 206 -2.35 -13.33 -6.76
C LEU A 206 -3.40 -12.27 -7.06
N TYR A 207 -3.31 -11.60 -8.21
CA TYR A 207 -4.20 -10.50 -8.57
C TYR A 207 -5.25 -10.93 -9.60
N THR A 208 -6.47 -10.36 -9.49
CA THR A 208 -7.56 -10.52 -10.46
C THR A 208 -8.25 -9.17 -10.68
N GLY A 209 -9.16 -9.09 -11.64
CA GLY A 209 -9.96 -7.91 -11.90
C GLY A 209 -9.11 -6.66 -12.15
N VAL A 210 -9.50 -5.55 -11.56
CA VAL A 210 -8.81 -4.28 -11.70
C VAL A 210 -7.37 -4.31 -11.15
N PHE A 211 -7.13 -5.07 -10.07
CA PHE A 211 -5.79 -5.16 -9.50
C PHE A 211 -4.83 -5.95 -10.39
N TYR A 212 -5.30 -6.95 -11.13
CA TYR A 212 -4.51 -7.63 -12.13
C TYR A 212 -4.11 -6.67 -13.26
N ARG A 213 -5.08 -5.91 -13.78
CA ARG A 213 -4.81 -4.91 -14.82
C ARG A 213 -3.79 -3.86 -14.35
N ARG A 214 -3.92 -3.34 -13.13
CA ARG A 214 -3.02 -2.31 -12.60
C ARG A 214 -1.64 -2.84 -12.23
N PHE A 215 -1.58 -3.92 -11.46
CA PHE A 215 -0.34 -4.37 -10.82
C PHE A 215 0.43 -5.38 -11.65
N VAL A 216 -0.25 -6.17 -12.51
CA VAL A 216 0.40 -7.14 -13.39
C VAL A 216 0.58 -6.58 -14.80
N GLN A 217 -0.47 -6.04 -15.39
CA GLN A 217 -0.41 -5.47 -16.74
C GLN A 217 0.11 -4.03 -16.76
N GLY A 218 0.02 -3.31 -15.64
CA GLY A 218 0.49 -1.94 -15.50
C GLY A 218 -0.47 -0.89 -16.05
N GLU A 219 -1.74 -1.22 -16.27
CA GLU A 219 -2.73 -0.35 -16.90
C GLU A 219 -3.37 0.63 -15.91
N TRP A 220 -3.63 1.85 -16.33
CA TRP A 220 -4.47 2.81 -15.63
C TRP A 220 -5.94 2.43 -15.85
N ALA A 221 -6.43 1.47 -15.10
CA ALA A 221 -7.74 0.86 -15.30
C ALA A 221 -8.75 1.35 -14.26
N ALA A 222 -9.98 1.67 -14.70
CA ALA A 222 -11.08 1.98 -13.81
C ALA A 222 -11.51 0.74 -13.02
N ALA A 223 -11.82 0.93 -11.73
CA ALA A 223 -12.45 -0.08 -10.92
C ALA A 223 -13.96 -0.11 -11.24
N GLN A 224 -14.50 -1.26 -11.60
CA GLN A 224 -15.89 -1.44 -11.99
C GLN A 224 -16.41 -2.79 -11.47
N GLY A 225 -17.72 -2.89 -11.26
CA GLY A 225 -18.36 -4.11 -10.81
C GLY A 225 -18.14 -4.42 -9.33
N LEU A 226 -18.18 -5.69 -8.97
CA LEU A 226 -17.96 -6.16 -7.61
C LEU A 226 -16.51 -5.94 -7.16
N VAL A 227 -16.34 -5.56 -5.90
CA VAL A 227 -15.00 -5.38 -5.30
C VAL A 227 -14.26 -6.71 -5.16
N TYR A 228 -14.99 -7.76 -4.78
CA TYR A 228 -14.47 -9.13 -4.62
C TYR A 228 -15.08 -10.07 -5.67
N ASP A 229 -14.93 -9.74 -6.96
CA ASP A 229 -15.48 -10.42 -8.12
C ASP A 229 -15.11 -11.91 -8.25
N PHE A 230 -14.05 -12.33 -7.59
CA PHE A 230 -13.57 -13.72 -7.55
C PHE A 230 -14.28 -14.59 -6.52
N PHE A 231 -14.98 -13.99 -5.53
CA PHE A 231 -15.62 -14.69 -4.41
C PHE A 231 -17.10 -14.94 -4.71
N ASP A 232 -17.49 -16.21 -4.69
CA ASP A 232 -18.88 -16.63 -4.79
C ASP A 232 -19.34 -17.19 -3.43
N PRO A 233 -20.26 -16.49 -2.71
CA PRO A 233 -20.74 -16.96 -1.41
C PRO A 233 -21.26 -18.40 -1.41
N ALA A 234 -21.89 -18.84 -2.50
CA ALA A 234 -22.45 -20.20 -2.59
C ALA A 234 -21.36 -21.28 -2.72
N ARG A 235 -20.22 -20.95 -3.32
CA ARG A 235 -19.10 -21.87 -3.55
C ARG A 235 -18.04 -21.78 -2.47
N ASP A 236 -17.73 -20.55 -2.01
CA ASP A 236 -16.52 -20.25 -1.24
C ASP A 236 -16.77 -20.14 0.27
N ALA A 237 -18.04 -19.98 0.72
CA ALA A 237 -18.38 -20.05 2.13
C ALA A 237 -18.25 -21.48 2.65
N ALA A 238 -17.68 -21.62 3.84
CA ALA A 238 -17.43 -22.92 4.46
C ALA A 238 -18.33 -23.17 5.68
N PRO A 239 -18.60 -24.43 6.05
CA PRO A 239 -19.14 -24.71 7.37
C PRO A 239 -18.12 -24.29 8.46
N VAL A 240 -18.64 -24.01 9.67
CA VAL A 240 -17.74 -23.79 10.82
C VAL A 240 -16.96 -25.08 11.08
N PRO A 241 -15.61 -25.05 11.13
CA PRO A 241 -14.83 -26.24 11.41
C PRO A 241 -15.14 -26.86 12.76
N GLU A 242 -15.27 -28.18 12.81
CA GLU A 242 -15.44 -28.90 14.07
C GLU A 242 -14.14 -28.89 14.89
N GLY A 243 -14.25 -28.81 16.22
CA GLY A 243 -13.14 -28.84 17.16
C GLY A 243 -12.70 -27.46 17.67
N ALA A 244 -11.62 -27.43 18.44
CA ALA A 244 -11.18 -26.23 19.14
C ALA A 244 -10.44 -25.24 18.23
N PHE A 245 -10.66 -23.96 18.46
CA PHE A 245 -9.87 -22.86 17.89
C PHE A 245 -8.79 -22.43 18.90
N SER A 246 -7.60 -22.13 18.40
CA SER A 246 -6.44 -21.79 19.23
C SER A 246 -6.46 -20.35 19.71
N ARG A 247 -7.09 -19.44 18.96
CA ARG A 247 -7.14 -18.00 19.26
C ARG A 247 -8.43 -17.39 18.75
N TRP A 248 -8.88 -16.33 19.46
CA TRP A 248 -10.09 -15.60 19.10
C TRP A 248 -9.84 -14.10 19.00
N ARG A 249 -10.47 -13.46 18.03
CA ARG A 249 -10.52 -12.00 17.89
C ARG A 249 -11.91 -11.55 17.46
N VAL A 250 -12.22 -10.29 17.74
CA VAL A 250 -13.44 -9.64 17.23
C VAL A 250 -13.02 -8.40 16.45
N SER A 251 -13.65 -8.15 15.32
CA SER A 251 -13.57 -6.89 14.59
C SER A 251 -14.93 -6.22 14.56
N VAL A 252 -14.94 -4.88 14.58
CA VAL A 252 -16.17 -4.08 14.71
C VAL A 252 -16.11 -2.90 13.76
N ASP A 253 -17.10 -2.82 12.87
CA ASP A 253 -17.48 -1.58 12.19
C ASP A 253 -18.65 -0.96 12.97
N TYR A 254 -18.43 0.23 13.54
CA TYR A 254 -19.36 0.83 14.47
C TYR A 254 -20.28 1.83 13.79
N GLY A 255 -21.57 1.60 13.88
CA GLY A 255 -22.60 2.51 13.41
C GLY A 255 -23.72 2.71 14.44
N THR A 256 -24.18 3.94 14.61
CA THR A 256 -25.36 4.27 15.45
C THR A 256 -26.63 4.46 14.61
N VAL A 257 -26.51 5.16 13.51
CA VAL A 257 -27.58 5.36 12.50
C VAL A 257 -27.43 4.36 11.36
N ASN A 258 -26.20 4.14 10.94
CA ASN A 258 -25.83 3.09 10.00
C ASN A 258 -25.71 1.75 10.72
N PRO A 259 -25.79 0.62 10.02
CA PRO A 259 -25.62 -0.69 10.64
C PRO A 259 -24.29 -0.82 11.40
N LEU A 260 -24.35 -1.53 12.52
CA LEU A 260 -23.18 -2.04 13.21
C LEU A 260 -22.90 -3.45 12.72
N SER A 261 -21.64 -3.76 12.44
CA SER A 261 -21.17 -5.12 12.14
C SER A 261 -20.08 -5.54 13.10
N MET A 262 -20.23 -6.75 13.68
CA MET A 262 -19.20 -7.40 14.49
C MET A 262 -18.94 -8.79 13.92
N GLY A 263 -17.68 -9.12 13.67
CA GLY A 263 -17.26 -10.46 13.24
C GLY A 263 -16.44 -11.15 14.32
N LEU A 264 -16.83 -12.37 14.68
CA LEU A 264 -16.06 -13.25 15.55
C LEU A 264 -15.16 -14.14 14.71
N TRP A 265 -13.87 -14.06 14.95
CA TRP A 265 -12.83 -14.77 14.23
C TRP A 265 -12.12 -15.77 15.12
N GLY A 266 -12.11 -17.05 14.70
CA GLY A 266 -11.36 -18.12 15.35
C GLY A 266 -10.21 -18.60 14.47
N GLU A 267 -9.05 -18.83 15.05
CA GLU A 267 -7.88 -19.35 14.34
C GLU A 267 -7.75 -20.85 14.59
N ARG A 268 -7.51 -21.57 13.48
CA ARG A 268 -7.21 -22.99 13.52
C ARG A 268 -6.20 -23.33 12.40
N ASP A 269 -5.12 -24.01 12.76
CA ASP A 269 -4.09 -24.47 11.82
C ASP A 269 -3.52 -23.35 10.92
N GLY A 270 -3.40 -22.12 11.46
CA GLY A 270 -2.90 -20.94 10.75
C GLY A 270 -3.93 -20.24 9.86
N VAL A 271 -5.17 -20.75 9.81
CA VAL A 271 -6.28 -20.15 9.06
C VAL A 271 -7.27 -19.50 10.02
N TRP A 272 -7.72 -18.30 9.69
CA TRP A 272 -8.73 -17.58 10.46
C TRP A 272 -10.12 -17.75 9.83
N TYR A 273 -11.07 -18.17 10.62
CA TYR A 273 -12.45 -18.38 10.21
C TYR A 273 -13.34 -17.32 10.86
N ARG A 274 -14.14 -16.63 10.03
CA ARG A 274 -15.22 -15.77 10.54
C ARG A 274 -16.41 -16.68 10.85
N VAL A 275 -16.55 -17.05 12.11
CA VAL A 275 -17.45 -18.14 12.54
C VAL A 275 -18.83 -17.67 12.96
N GLU A 276 -18.94 -16.42 13.42
CA GLU A 276 -20.18 -15.86 13.95
C GLU A 276 -20.19 -14.34 13.75
N GLU A 277 -21.37 -13.74 13.64
CA GLU A 277 -21.51 -12.31 13.48
C GLU A 277 -22.65 -11.72 14.28
N VAL A 278 -22.53 -10.43 14.56
CA VAL A 278 -23.64 -9.57 14.97
C VAL A 278 -23.77 -8.49 13.90
N TYR A 279 -24.95 -8.39 13.32
CA TYR A 279 -25.29 -7.33 12.38
C TYR A 279 -26.55 -6.63 12.87
N TYR A 280 -26.44 -5.34 13.21
CA TYR A 280 -27.56 -4.57 13.76
C TYR A 280 -27.82 -3.32 12.93
N ASP A 281 -28.92 -3.30 12.22
CA ASP A 281 -29.39 -2.16 11.46
C ASP A 281 -30.47 -1.41 12.23
N SER A 282 -30.12 -0.27 12.83
CA SER A 282 -31.02 0.53 13.66
C SER A 282 -32.24 1.06 12.89
N ARG A 283 -32.11 1.28 11.56
CA ARG A 283 -33.22 1.71 10.70
C ARG A 283 -34.23 0.58 10.50
N ARG A 284 -33.73 -0.62 10.27
CA ARG A 284 -34.57 -1.82 10.11
C ARG A 284 -35.24 -2.21 11.40
N GLU A 285 -34.52 -2.10 12.52
CA GLU A 285 -35.01 -2.46 13.87
C GLU A 285 -35.85 -1.34 14.52
N GLY A 286 -35.92 -0.14 13.91
CA GLY A 286 -36.65 1.02 14.41
C GLY A 286 -36.11 1.60 15.72
N ARG A 287 -34.92 1.19 16.15
CA ARG A 287 -34.33 1.60 17.43
C ARG A 287 -32.82 1.72 17.34
N GLN A 288 -32.29 2.83 17.86
CA GLN A 288 -30.85 2.97 18.10
C GLN A 288 -30.45 2.33 19.43
N LYS A 289 -29.25 1.81 19.49
CA LYS A 289 -28.65 1.26 20.71
C LYS A 289 -27.56 2.17 21.27
N THR A 290 -27.37 2.11 22.55
CA THR A 290 -26.26 2.78 23.25
C THR A 290 -24.97 1.96 23.14
N ASP A 291 -23.83 2.60 23.43
CA ASP A 291 -22.53 1.92 23.51
C ASP A 291 -22.54 0.75 24.50
N ALA A 292 -23.24 0.91 25.61
CA ALA A 292 -23.41 -0.15 26.62
C ALA A 292 -24.16 -1.36 26.05
N GLU A 293 -25.26 -1.14 25.33
CA GLU A 293 -26.06 -2.22 24.72
C GLU A 293 -25.25 -2.93 23.62
N TYR A 294 -24.45 -2.20 22.84
CA TYR A 294 -23.52 -2.79 21.85
C TYR A 294 -22.40 -3.60 22.52
N ALA A 295 -21.87 -3.12 23.66
CA ALA A 295 -20.91 -3.88 24.45
C ALA A 295 -21.52 -5.19 25.01
N ASP A 296 -22.79 -5.17 25.45
CA ASP A 296 -23.50 -6.38 25.84
C ASP A 296 -23.66 -7.37 24.68
N MET A 297 -23.87 -6.89 23.46
CA MET A 297 -23.93 -7.74 22.25
C MET A 297 -22.56 -8.38 21.96
N LEU A 298 -21.48 -7.63 22.13
CA LEU A 298 -20.12 -8.13 21.97
C LEU A 298 -19.80 -9.19 23.05
N GLU A 299 -20.20 -8.97 24.29
CA GLU A 299 -20.02 -9.94 25.36
C GLU A 299 -20.76 -11.26 25.10
N ARG A 300 -21.99 -11.18 24.58
CA ARG A 300 -22.74 -12.38 24.15
C ARG A 300 -22.05 -13.09 22.98
N LEU A 301 -21.58 -12.35 21.99
CA LEU A 301 -20.83 -12.90 20.84
C LEU A 301 -19.53 -13.58 21.29
N ALA A 302 -18.86 -13.02 22.28
CA ALA A 302 -17.62 -13.54 22.84
C ALA A 302 -17.81 -14.68 23.85
N ALA A 303 -19.03 -14.94 24.30
CA ALA A 303 -19.33 -15.83 25.44
C ALA A 303 -18.58 -17.16 25.41
N GLY A 304 -17.86 -17.47 26.49
CA GLY A 304 -17.09 -18.70 26.65
C GLY A 304 -15.76 -18.77 25.86
N ARG A 305 -15.33 -17.64 25.25
CA ARG A 305 -14.11 -17.58 24.44
C ARG A 305 -13.13 -16.52 24.96
N GLU A 306 -11.87 -16.84 25.01
CA GLU A 306 -10.81 -15.88 25.38
C GLU A 306 -10.46 -15.01 24.17
N ILE A 307 -10.97 -13.79 24.13
CA ILE A 307 -10.74 -12.84 23.03
C ILE A 307 -9.39 -12.13 23.23
N GLN A 308 -8.43 -12.38 22.33
CA GLN A 308 -7.11 -11.75 22.40
C GLN A 308 -7.18 -10.22 22.27
N ARG A 309 -8.05 -9.72 21.38
CA ARG A 309 -8.27 -8.29 21.13
C ARG A 309 -9.57 -8.05 20.37
N VAL A 310 -10.10 -6.85 20.54
CA VAL A 310 -11.21 -6.29 19.76
C VAL A 310 -10.65 -5.19 18.86
N ILE A 311 -10.82 -5.31 17.53
CA ILE A 311 -10.38 -4.35 16.54
C ILE A 311 -11.57 -3.47 16.18
N VAL A 312 -11.49 -2.17 16.42
CA VAL A 312 -12.63 -1.24 16.31
C VAL A 312 -12.27 -0.07 15.40
N ASP A 313 -13.25 0.40 14.60
CA ASP A 313 -13.13 1.65 13.83
C ASP A 313 -12.55 2.77 14.71
N PRO A 314 -11.48 3.45 14.30
CA PRO A 314 -10.87 4.53 15.06
C PRO A 314 -11.78 5.73 15.33
N SER A 315 -12.87 5.92 14.55
CA SER A 315 -13.84 6.98 14.71
C SER A 315 -14.80 6.76 15.89
N ALA A 316 -14.99 5.50 16.35
CA ALA A 316 -15.87 5.09 17.43
C ALA A 316 -15.28 5.36 18.83
N ALA A 317 -14.89 6.60 19.12
CA ALA A 317 -14.14 6.91 20.33
C ALA A 317 -14.88 6.56 21.64
N SER A 318 -16.20 6.83 21.72
CA SER A 318 -17.03 6.54 22.89
C SER A 318 -17.19 5.04 23.13
N PHE A 319 -17.43 4.29 22.06
CA PHE A 319 -17.55 2.83 22.13
C PHE A 319 -16.22 2.15 22.51
N ILE A 320 -15.11 2.64 21.97
CA ILE A 320 -13.76 2.18 22.35
C ILE A 320 -13.52 2.36 23.83
N GLU A 321 -13.91 3.51 24.39
CA GLU A 321 -13.76 3.79 25.81
C GLU A 321 -14.66 2.91 26.65
N THR A 322 -15.93 2.71 26.28
CA THR A 322 -16.86 1.79 26.92
C THR A 322 -16.32 0.36 26.99
N LEU A 323 -15.74 -0.14 25.88
CA LEU A 323 -15.13 -1.46 25.85
C LEU A 323 -13.91 -1.56 26.78
N ARG A 324 -13.06 -0.54 26.82
CA ARG A 324 -11.89 -0.50 27.71
C ARG A 324 -12.29 -0.51 29.20
N GLN A 325 -13.31 0.25 29.56
CA GLN A 325 -13.85 0.27 30.92
C GLN A 325 -14.41 -1.10 31.33
N ARG A 326 -14.90 -1.90 30.38
CA ARG A 326 -15.33 -3.30 30.62
C ARG A 326 -14.17 -4.31 30.55
N GLY A 327 -12.91 -3.85 30.45
CA GLY A 327 -11.72 -4.71 30.50
C GLY A 327 -11.28 -5.30 29.15
N TRP A 328 -11.91 -4.89 28.03
CA TRP A 328 -11.53 -5.40 26.71
C TRP A 328 -10.20 -4.81 26.22
N ARG A 329 -9.37 -5.64 25.61
CA ARG A 329 -8.15 -5.19 24.90
C ARG A 329 -8.53 -4.65 23.53
N VAL A 330 -8.73 -3.33 23.42
CA VAL A 330 -9.16 -2.67 22.20
C VAL A 330 -7.97 -2.15 21.40
N LYS A 331 -7.93 -2.49 20.11
CA LYS A 331 -7.01 -1.97 19.11
C LYS A 331 -7.80 -1.15 18.09
N LYS A 332 -7.36 0.09 17.82
CA LYS A 332 -7.90 0.91 16.72
C LYS A 332 -7.53 0.29 15.38
N ALA A 333 -8.50 0.15 14.51
CA ALA A 333 -8.30 -0.38 13.16
C ALA A 333 -7.42 0.55 12.29
N ASN A 334 -6.78 -0.03 11.29
CA ASN A 334 -6.30 0.75 10.15
C ASN A 334 -7.44 0.78 9.12
N ASN A 335 -7.96 1.96 8.84
CA ASN A 335 -9.11 2.18 7.97
C ASN A 335 -8.75 2.60 6.54
N ASP A 336 -7.50 2.40 6.08
CA ASP A 336 -7.13 2.60 4.68
C ASP A 336 -7.95 1.66 3.78
N VAL A 337 -8.79 2.26 2.94
CA VAL A 337 -9.78 1.50 2.16
C VAL A 337 -9.11 0.71 1.04
N ALA A 338 -8.27 1.34 0.25
CA ALA A 338 -7.66 0.70 -0.92
C ALA A 338 -6.69 -0.43 -0.52
N ASP A 339 -5.78 -0.16 0.42
CA ASP A 339 -4.88 -1.18 0.97
C ASP A 339 -5.65 -2.29 1.68
N GLY A 340 -6.71 -1.94 2.42
CA GLY A 340 -7.55 -2.90 3.12
C GLY A 340 -8.28 -3.85 2.18
N ILE A 341 -8.89 -3.35 1.11
CA ILE A 341 -9.53 -4.19 0.08
C ILE A 341 -8.53 -5.15 -0.54
N ARG A 342 -7.35 -4.65 -0.92
CA ARG A 342 -6.29 -5.46 -1.51
C ARG A 342 -5.83 -6.57 -0.55
N VAL A 343 -5.53 -6.23 0.70
CA VAL A 343 -5.07 -7.19 1.73
C VAL A 343 -6.14 -8.25 2.00
N THR A 344 -7.41 -7.84 2.11
CA THR A 344 -8.54 -8.76 2.31
C THR A 344 -8.68 -9.73 1.12
N ALA A 345 -8.61 -9.23 -0.11
CA ALA A 345 -8.66 -10.06 -1.30
C ALA A 345 -7.53 -11.10 -1.33
N ASP A 346 -6.31 -10.68 -0.98
CA ASP A 346 -5.14 -11.57 -0.93
C ASP A 346 -5.31 -12.67 0.13
N LEU A 347 -5.81 -12.34 1.32
CA LEU A 347 -6.04 -13.31 2.40
C LEU A 347 -7.15 -14.31 2.06
N LEU A 348 -8.25 -13.85 1.43
CA LEU A 348 -9.32 -14.72 0.96
C LEU A 348 -8.83 -15.71 -0.10
N ARG A 349 -8.10 -15.25 -1.11
CA ARG A 349 -7.54 -16.12 -2.18
C ARG A 349 -6.54 -17.13 -1.67
N GLN A 350 -5.71 -16.72 -0.71
CA GLN A 350 -4.75 -17.62 -0.07
C GLN A 350 -5.40 -18.55 0.96
N ARG A 351 -6.71 -18.46 1.17
CA ARG A 351 -7.46 -19.19 2.21
C ARG A 351 -6.86 -19.02 3.61
N ARG A 352 -6.23 -17.87 3.86
CA ARG A 352 -5.76 -17.49 5.20
C ARG A 352 -6.89 -16.92 6.08
N ILE A 353 -7.91 -16.35 5.44
CA ILE A 353 -9.20 -16.06 6.04
C ILE A 353 -10.30 -16.80 5.27
N VAL A 354 -11.28 -17.30 5.99
CA VAL A 354 -12.41 -18.07 5.46
C VAL A 354 -13.69 -17.52 6.08
N LEU A 355 -14.72 -17.30 5.26
CA LEU A 355 -16.04 -16.88 5.73
C LEU A 355 -16.92 -18.12 5.94
N CYS A 356 -17.52 -18.25 7.10
CA CYS A 356 -18.42 -19.35 7.37
C CYS A 356 -19.86 -19.02 6.93
N ASN A 357 -20.63 -20.06 6.58
CA ASN A 357 -22.01 -19.95 6.13
C ASN A 357 -22.99 -19.44 7.24
N THR A 358 -22.54 -19.40 8.47
CA THR A 358 -23.22 -18.77 9.62
C THR A 358 -23.26 -17.23 9.52
N CYS A 359 -22.32 -16.64 8.78
CA CYS A 359 -22.15 -15.19 8.64
C CYS A 359 -22.97 -14.65 7.44
N ARG A 360 -24.29 -14.68 7.56
CA ARG A 360 -25.23 -14.40 6.46
C ARG A 360 -25.19 -12.98 5.96
N ASP A 361 -25.08 -12.00 6.85
CA ASP A 361 -25.03 -10.58 6.47
C ASP A 361 -23.72 -10.22 5.80
N CYS A 362 -22.60 -10.76 6.28
CA CYS A 362 -21.31 -10.62 5.60
C CYS A 362 -21.33 -11.21 4.20
N LEU A 363 -21.86 -12.44 4.04
CA LEU A 363 -21.97 -13.07 2.72
C LEU A 363 -22.92 -12.32 1.79
N ARG A 364 -24.00 -11.76 2.31
CA ARG A 364 -24.92 -10.89 1.56
C ARG A 364 -24.21 -9.63 1.06
N GLU A 365 -23.51 -8.93 1.93
CA GLU A 365 -22.77 -7.73 1.55
C GLU A 365 -21.62 -8.05 0.59
N MET A 366 -20.93 -9.17 0.75
CA MET A 366 -19.90 -9.63 -0.18
C MET A 366 -20.42 -9.74 -1.62
N ALA A 367 -21.67 -10.18 -1.80
CA ALA A 367 -22.31 -10.31 -3.12
C ALA A 367 -22.80 -8.96 -3.70
N LEU A 368 -22.87 -7.89 -2.88
CA LEU A 368 -23.40 -6.57 -3.25
C LEU A 368 -22.32 -5.48 -3.27
N TYR A 369 -21.19 -5.72 -2.63
CA TYR A 369 -20.14 -4.73 -2.47
C TYR A 369 -19.46 -4.39 -3.80
N CYS A 370 -19.74 -3.21 -4.33
CA CYS A 370 -19.30 -2.81 -5.66
C CYS A 370 -18.58 -1.45 -5.64
N TRP A 371 -17.79 -1.24 -6.68
CA TRP A 371 -17.11 0.04 -6.90
C TRP A 371 -18.09 1.15 -7.23
N ASP A 372 -17.81 2.37 -6.77
CA ASP A 372 -18.54 3.58 -7.14
C ASP A 372 -17.90 4.18 -8.40
N GLU A 373 -18.51 3.91 -9.55
CA GLU A 373 -18.04 4.42 -10.85
C GLU A 373 -18.10 5.95 -10.96
N LYS A 374 -18.85 6.62 -10.07
CA LYS A 374 -19.04 8.08 -10.08
C LYS A 374 -18.11 8.82 -9.12
N ALA A 375 -17.37 8.12 -8.28
CA ALA A 375 -16.59 8.74 -7.21
C ALA A 375 -15.36 9.54 -7.68
N GLY A 376 -15.02 9.54 -8.98
CA GLY A 376 -13.81 10.21 -9.51
C GLY A 376 -12.47 9.66 -8.96
N LYS A 377 -12.55 8.69 -8.06
CA LYS A 377 -11.45 7.90 -7.49
C LYS A 377 -11.96 6.49 -7.19
N ASP A 378 -11.04 5.54 -7.07
CA ASP A 378 -11.42 4.19 -6.69
C ASP A 378 -11.88 4.14 -5.24
N ALA A 379 -13.17 4.15 -5.07
CA ALA A 379 -13.83 3.95 -3.80
C ALA A 379 -15.00 2.98 -3.98
N PRO A 380 -15.26 2.11 -3.01
CA PRO A 380 -16.49 1.34 -3.01
C PRO A 380 -17.69 2.26 -2.73
N LYS A 381 -18.87 1.86 -3.18
CA LYS A 381 -20.10 2.51 -2.78
C LYS A 381 -20.27 2.42 -1.28
N LYS A 382 -20.82 3.49 -0.68
CA LYS A 382 -21.13 3.56 0.75
C LYS A 382 -22.52 2.95 1.06
N GLU A 383 -22.70 1.75 0.51
CA GLU A 383 -23.90 0.92 0.67
C GLU A 383 -23.47 -0.53 0.78
N HIS A 384 -24.05 -1.29 1.69
CA HIS A 384 -23.71 -2.70 1.92
C HIS A 384 -22.20 -2.91 2.19
N ASP A 385 -21.61 -2.03 3.00
CA ASP A 385 -20.18 -1.96 3.24
C ASP A 385 -19.76 -2.26 4.69
N HIS A 386 -20.72 -2.41 5.60
CA HIS A 386 -20.43 -2.49 7.05
C HIS A 386 -19.68 -3.77 7.44
N ALA A 387 -20.13 -4.93 6.97
CA ALA A 387 -19.41 -6.19 7.20
C ALA A 387 -18.14 -6.25 6.36
N MET A 388 -18.09 -5.55 5.24
CA MET A 388 -16.88 -5.43 4.41
C MET A 388 -15.82 -4.56 5.07
N ASP A 389 -16.21 -3.45 5.69
CA ASP A 389 -15.31 -2.58 6.45
C ASP A 389 -14.79 -3.29 7.71
N GLU A 390 -15.67 -3.99 8.44
CA GLU A 390 -15.31 -4.83 9.59
C GLU A 390 -14.30 -5.92 9.21
N MET A 391 -14.55 -6.67 8.14
CA MET A 391 -13.65 -7.71 7.63
C MET A 391 -12.28 -7.11 7.21
N ARG A 392 -12.30 -5.95 6.59
CA ARG A 392 -11.11 -5.21 6.19
C ARG A 392 -10.26 -4.79 7.39
N TYR A 393 -10.89 -4.35 8.49
CA TYR A 393 -10.18 -4.05 9.74
C TYR A 393 -9.48 -5.27 10.32
N PHE A 394 -10.13 -6.42 10.30
CA PHE A 394 -9.51 -7.68 10.71
C PHE A 394 -8.33 -8.06 9.82
N ALA A 395 -8.49 -7.99 8.50
CA ALA A 395 -7.46 -8.34 7.54
C ALA A 395 -6.21 -7.45 7.69
N MET A 396 -6.40 -6.15 7.89
CA MET A 396 -5.31 -5.20 8.13
C MET A 396 -4.60 -5.45 9.47
N ASP A 397 -5.34 -5.84 10.52
CA ASP A 397 -4.75 -6.23 11.81
C ASP A 397 -3.91 -7.49 11.69
N LEU A 398 -4.38 -8.48 10.95
CA LEU A 398 -3.67 -9.73 10.69
C LEU A 398 -2.35 -9.48 9.97
N SER A 399 -2.36 -8.71 8.91
CA SER A 399 -1.17 -8.36 8.10
C SER A 399 -0.18 -7.46 8.86
N GLY A 400 -0.67 -6.56 9.71
CA GLY A 400 0.18 -5.66 10.51
C GLY A 400 0.83 -6.34 11.72
N GLY A 401 0.26 -7.44 12.22
CA GLY A 401 0.79 -8.26 13.30
C GLY A 401 1.93 -9.20 12.86
N GLU A 402 1.96 -9.54 11.59
CA GLU A 402 3.01 -10.35 10.99
C GLU A 402 4.17 -9.47 10.44
N LYS A 403 4.70 -8.56 11.24
CA LYS A 403 5.98 -7.86 10.96
C LYS A 403 7.19 -8.80 10.97
N GLY A 404 7.01 -10.02 10.49
CA GLY A 404 8.01 -11.07 10.37
C GLY A 404 7.92 -11.91 9.10
N GLY A 405 7.24 -11.48 8.01
CA GLY A 405 6.99 -12.40 6.90
C GLY A 405 6.84 -11.86 5.49
N PHE A 406 7.05 -10.57 5.22
CA PHE A 406 7.32 -10.09 3.86
C PHE A 406 8.69 -9.41 3.76
N ALA A 407 9.69 -10.01 4.42
CA ALA A 407 11.07 -9.81 4.04
C ALA A 407 11.30 -10.59 2.73
N ALA A 408 11.91 -9.95 1.75
CA ALA A 408 12.48 -10.64 0.61
C ALA A 408 13.19 -11.90 1.10
N VAL A 409 12.83 -13.08 0.57
CA VAL A 409 13.57 -14.32 0.83
C VAL A 409 14.95 -14.09 0.24
N SER A 410 15.90 -13.69 1.09
CA SER A 410 17.30 -13.89 0.79
C SER A 410 17.51 -15.40 0.82
N VAL A 411 17.82 -15.98 -0.33
CA VAL A 411 18.21 -17.38 -0.45
C VAL A 411 19.40 -17.60 0.48
N ALA A 412 19.17 -18.24 1.61
CA ALA A 412 20.23 -18.71 2.48
C ALA A 412 21.09 -19.70 1.68
N ARG A 413 22.36 -19.38 1.55
CA ARG A 413 23.38 -20.26 0.94
C ARG A 413 23.44 -21.55 1.71
N GLY A 414 22.98 -22.65 1.13
CA GLY A 414 23.34 -23.98 1.55
C GLY A 414 24.85 -24.16 1.36
N ARG A 415 25.58 -24.35 2.45
CA ARG A 415 26.95 -24.85 2.42
C ARG A 415 26.85 -26.32 2.04
N TYR A 416 27.31 -26.68 0.86
CA TYR A 416 27.78 -28.04 0.60
C TYR A 416 29.27 -28.10 0.89
N ARG A 417 29.62 -29.06 1.76
CA ARG A 417 30.99 -29.54 1.96
C ARG A 417 31.44 -30.28 0.70
#